data_8c97382993a83dd54b5c54bac50a2907
#
_entry.id   8c97382993a83dd54b5c54bac50a2907
#
_cell.length_a   1.000
_cell.length_b   1.000
_cell.length_c   1.000
_cell.angle_alpha   90.00
_cell.angle_beta   90.00
_cell.angle_gamma   90.00
#
_symmetry.space_group_name_H-M   'P 1'
#
loop_
_entity.id
_entity.type
_entity.pdbx_description
1 polymer ?
#
loop_
_entity_poly.entity_id
_entity_poly.type
_entity_poly.pdbx_seq_one_letter_code
_entity_poly.pdbx_strand_id
1 'polypeptide(L)'
;MFRSLKTLVLALLVASGLVFSVVQPASAATSPQITLNPASGPAGSAVTVAGTGFKASTTGTVIVGSATFPFQTTSTGAFSTGITIPAASTGSISITAKTSSIKASATFVVEAAPAPAPPAVSTAALRFGVANPGGPLASTELDEVATLAGESPSILMIYKDFLQAPPVAEMDAARSRGATPLVTWEPWAWGGGVDQPAYALDRVAAGDFDGTITQWGQSIAAWGKPVMLRFAHEMNGNWYPWAEGVNGNQSGDYVAAWRHVHDVVAATGAVNVQWVWSPNVPYWGSTDLAGLFPGAGYVDVVALDGYNWGTSQTWSSWISPVDLFAPGISQLRTLAPGKPVLIAETASSELGGSKATWNTDLVSYLAAQPDVMGFVWFHMQKETDWRINSSASSSTAFKSALLARRS
;
A
#
# COMPACT_ATOMS: atom_id res chain seq x y z
N MET A 1 75.44 18.01 -41.98
CA MET A 1 76.92 17.95 -41.90
C MET A 1 77.30 16.71 -41.14
N PHE A 2 78.12 15.87 -41.80
CA PHE A 2 78.99 14.79 -41.34
C PHE A 2 78.38 13.67 -40.43
N ARG A 3 78.20 12.42 -41.01
CA ARG A 3 79.20 11.33 -41.26
C ARG A 3 79.81 10.85 -39.92
N SER A 4 79.87 9.61 -39.54
CA SER A 4 80.33 8.32 -40.12
C SER A 4 80.65 7.46 -38.88
N LEU A 5 80.75 6.23 -38.72
CA LEU A 5 81.12 5.06 -39.54
C LEU A 5 81.12 3.81 -38.59
N LYS A 6 80.61 2.73 -39.06
CA LYS A 6 80.92 1.34 -38.82
C LYS A 6 81.96 0.92 -37.75
N THR A 7 81.70 -0.15 -37.01
CA THR A 7 82.50 -1.36 -37.09
C THR A 7 81.79 -2.61 -36.63
N LEU A 8 81.84 -3.64 -37.43
CA LEU A 8 81.39 -5.00 -37.27
C LEU A 8 82.45 -5.79 -36.49
N VAL A 9 82.04 -6.49 -35.40
CA VAL A 9 82.86 -7.60 -34.86
C VAL A 9 82.00 -8.83 -34.67
N LEU A 10 82.27 -9.83 -35.42
CA LEU A 10 81.76 -11.19 -35.37
C LEU A 10 82.52 -11.97 -34.29
N ALA A 11 81.82 -12.51 -33.28
CA ALA A 11 82.42 -13.51 -32.39
C ALA A 11 81.46 -14.67 -32.19
N LEU A 12 81.85 -15.76 -32.65
CA LEU A 12 81.28 -17.12 -32.53
C LEU A 12 81.49 -17.64 -31.11
N LEU A 13 80.44 -18.09 -30.38
CA LEU A 13 80.61 -18.91 -29.17
C LEU A 13 79.40 -19.82 -28.92
N VAL A 14 79.67 -21.07 -29.16
CA VAL A 14 79.32 -22.33 -28.51
C VAL A 14 77.98 -22.38 -27.70
N ALA A 15 77.11 -23.24 -28.19
CA ALA A 15 75.91 -23.73 -27.53
C ALA A 15 76.21 -24.53 -26.25
N SER A 16 75.76 -24.09 -25.12
CA SER A 16 75.57 -24.92 -23.93
C SER A 16 74.07 -24.92 -23.59
N GLY A 17 73.40 -26.05 -23.86
CA GLY A 17 72.01 -26.23 -23.57
C GLY A 17 71.75 -26.27 -22.05
N LEU A 18 71.12 -25.24 -21.52
CA LEU A 18 70.41 -25.28 -20.22
C LEU A 18 68.95 -25.51 -20.51
N VAL A 19 68.46 -26.70 -20.18
CA VAL A 19 67.02 -27.00 -20.10
C VAL A 19 66.46 -26.28 -18.87
N PHE A 20 65.80 -25.12 -19.07
CA PHE A 20 64.98 -24.53 -18.05
C PHE A 20 63.67 -25.30 -17.97
N SER A 21 63.52 -26.17 -16.96
CA SER A 21 62.22 -26.69 -16.58
C SER A 21 61.35 -25.51 -16.06
N VAL A 22 60.40 -25.06 -16.88
CA VAL A 22 59.39 -24.13 -16.46
C VAL A 22 58.47 -24.87 -15.45
N VAL A 23 58.71 -24.65 -14.16
CA VAL A 23 57.76 -25.03 -13.11
C VAL A 23 56.57 -24.12 -13.29
N GLN A 24 55.47 -24.61 -13.89
CA GLN A 24 54.19 -23.92 -13.85
C GLN A 24 53.76 -23.79 -12.38
N PRO A 25 53.46 -22.56 -11.91
CA PRO A 25 52.89 -22.43 -10.59
C PRO A 25 51.58 -23.21 -10.52
N ALA A 26 51.47 -24.11 -9.56
CA ALA A 26 50.23 -24.78 -9.27
C ALA A 26 49.15 -23.73 -9.03
N SER A 27 48.12 -23.72 -9.89
CA SER A 27 46.97 -22.84 -9.72
C SER A 27 46.36 -23.13 -8.35
N ALA A 28 46.41 -22.17 -7.44
CA ALA A 28 45.76 -22.30 -6.14
C ALA A 28 44.28 -22.63 -6.38
N ALA A 29 43.81 -23.73 -5.82
CA ALA A 29 42.43 -24.13 -5.92
C ALA A 29 41.57 -23.02 -5.30
N THR A 30 40.86 -22.27 -6.13
CA THR A 30 39.95 -21.22 -5.67
C THR A 30 38.80 -21.90 -4.90
N SER A 31 38.56 -21.47 -3.67
CA SER A 31 37.40 -21.92 -2.87
C SER A 31 36.12 -21.70 -3.66
N PRO A 32 35.13 -22.61 -3.58
CA PRO A 32 33.86 -22.47 -4.28
C PRO A 32 33.11 -21.27 -3.79
N GLN A 33 32.65 -20.44 -4.71
CA GLN A 33 31.87 -19.20 -4.42
C GLN A 33 30.71 -19.10 -5.37
N ILE A 34 29.63 -18.41 -4.92
CA ILE A 34 28.55 -17.99 -5.78
C ILE A 34 28.27 -16.49 -5.60
N THR A 35 27.84 -15.86 -6.66
CA THR A 35 27.36 -14.46 -6.70
C THR A 35 25.93 -14.42 -7.20
N LEU A 36 25.15 -13.48 -6.71
CA LEU A 36 23.76 -13.25 -7.06
C LEU A 36 23.62 -11.93 -7.82
N ASN A 37 22.88 -11.94 -8.90
CA ASN A 37 22.58 -10.72 -9.64
C ASN A 37 21.11 -10.71 -10.10
N PRO A 38 20.26 -9.83 -9.49
CA PRO A 38 20.55 -8.96 -8.35
C PRO A 38 20.73 -9.75 -7.03
N ALA A 39 21.33 -9.12 -6.01
CA ALA A 39 21.50 -9.69 -4.68
C ALA A 39 20.37 -9.34 -3.70
N SER A 40 19.44 -8.48 -4.13
CA SER A 40 18.19 -8.13 -3.42
C SER A 40 17.07 -7.90 -4.41
N GLY A 41 15.83 -7.93 -3.92
CA GLY A 41 14.62 -7.66 -4.69
C GLY A 41 13.39 -8.29 -4.05
N PRO A 42 12.18 -8.01 -4.54
CA PRO A 42 10.95 -8.57 -4.00
C PRO A 42 10.86 -10.10 -4.19
N ALA A 43 10.01 -10.75 -3.41
CA ALA A 43 9.61 -12.13 -3.65
C ALA A 43 9.10 -12.28 -5.10
N GLY A 44 9.42 -13.39 -5.77
CA GLY A 44 9.15 -13.57 -7.20
C GLY A 44 10.26 -13.05 -8.14
N SER A 45 11.27 -12.34 -7.65
CA SER A 45 12.38 -11.84 -8.47
C SER A 45 13.13 -12.95 -9.21
N ALA A 46 13.45 -12.71 -10.48
CA ALA A 46 14.39 -13.50 -11.22
C ALA A 46 15.83 -13.10 -10.83
N VAL A 47 16.66 -14.08 -10.49
CA VAL A 47 18.05 -13.89 -10.06
C VAL A 47 18.96 -14.79 -10.86
N THR A 48 20.05 -14.26 -11.37
CA THR A 48 21.13 -15.05 -11.94
C THR A 48 22.12 -15.45 -10.85
N VAL A 49 22.34 -16.75 -10.68
CA VAL A 49 23.35 -17.31 -9.78
C VAL A 49 24.55 -17.73 -10.62
N ALA A 50 25.67 -17.07 -10.42
CA ALA A 50 26.94 -17.45 -11.03
C ALA A 50 27.87 -18.06 -9.98
N GLY A 51 28.55 -19.18 -10.34
CA GLY A 51 29.45 -19.88 -9.44
C GLY A 51 30.79 -20.16 -10.06
N THR A 52 31.85 -20.17 -9.23
CA THR A 52 33.22 -20.51 -9.61
C THR A 52 33.87 -21.40 -8.53
N GLY A 53 34.96 -22.11 -8.88
CA GLY A 53 35.69 -22.98 -7.96
C GLY A 53 35.02 -24.33 -7.70
N PHE A 54 33.98 -24.69 -8.45
CA PHE A 54 33.38 -26.02 -8.43
C PHE A 54 34.21 -27.04 -9.26
N LYS A 55 33.91 -28.33 -9.11
CA LYS A 55 34.52 -29.36 -9.93
C LYS A 55 34.07 -29.21 -11.38
N ALA A 56 35.01 -29.29 -12.33
CA ALA A 56 34.74 -29.20 -13.75
C ALA A 56 33.77 -30.29 -14.24
N SER A 57 32.92 -29.93 -15.21
CA SER A 57 32.00 -30.83 -15.92
C SER A 57 31.10 -31.65 -14.99
N THR A 58 30.64 -31.06 -13.90
CA THR A 58 29.83 -31.72 -12.88
C THR A 58 28.42 -31.08 -12.81
N THR A 59 27.40 -31.90 -12.63
CA THR A 59 26.02 -31.43 -12.38
C THR A 59 25.83 -31.08 -10.92
N GLY A 60 24.98 -30.07 -10.67
CA GLY A 60 24.62 -29.62 -9.34
C GLY A 60 23.22 -29.00 -9.30
N THR A 61 22.86 -28.50 -8.13
CA THR A 61 21.55 -27.88 -7.88
C THR A 61 21.72 -26.62 -7.05
N VAL A 62 21.05 -25.54 -7.45
CA VAL A 62 20.82 -24.36 -6.62
C VAL A 62 19.54 -24.58 -5.84
N ILE A 63 19.57 -24.29 -4.53
CA ILE A 63 18.48 -24.48 -3.59
C ILE A 63 18.09 -23.14 -2.99
N VAL A 64 16.79 -22.81 -3.00
CA VAL A 64 16.20 -21.62 -2.40
C VAL A 64 14.94 -22.08 -1.64
N GLY A 65 15.01 -22.15 -0.31
CA GLY A 65 13.95 -22.77 0.48
C GLY A 65 13.72 -24.23 0.06
N SER A 66 12.50 -24.55 -0.39
CA SER A 66 12.15 -25.87 -0.96
C SER A 66 12.34 -25.97 -2.47
N ALA A 67 12.56 -24.86 -3.17
CA ALA A 67 12.74 -24.85 -4.62
C ALA A 67 14.17 -25.26 -5.03
N THR A 68 14.30 -25.99 -6.16
CA THR A 68 15.57 -26.48 -6.67
C THR A 68 15.71 -26.20 -8.16
N PHE A 69 16.89 -25.74 -8.57
CA PHE A 69 17.21 -25.37 -9.96
C PHE A 69 18.50 -26.08 -10.38
N PRO A 70 18.49 -26.87 -11.45
CA PRO A 70 19.67 -27.60 -11.90
C PRO A 70 20.72 -26.68 -12.55
N PHE A 71 22.00 -27.05 -12.44
CA PHE A 71 23.08 -26.45 -13.21
C PHE A 71 24.13 -27.49 -13.63
N GLN A 72 24.95 -27.12 -14.60
CA GLN A 72 26.14 -27.87 -15.00
C GLN A 72 27.32 -26.93 -15.04
N THR A 73 28.45 -27.37 -14.48
CA THR A 73 29.72 -26.62 -14.54
C THR A 73 30.42 -26.78 -15.86
N THR A 74 31.11 -25.74 -16.28
CA THR A 74 32.03 -25.76 -17.44
C THR A 74 33.27 -26.63 -17.17
N SER A 75 34.13 -26.77 -18.17
CA SER A 75 35.45 -27.38 -18.03
C SER A 75 36.38 -26.63 -17.07
N THR A 76 36.06 -25.38 -16.71
CA THR A 76 36.80 -24.57 -15.73
C THR A 76 36.16 -24.58 -14.34
N GLY A 77 35.06 -25.32 -14.15
CA GLY A 77 34.34 -25.37 -12.87
C GLY A 77 33.47 -24.16 -12.56
N ALA A 78 33.12 -23.38 -13.58
CA ALA A 78 32.18 -22.26 -13.47
C ALA A 78 30.77 -22.66 -13.93
N PHE A 79 29.71 -21.99 -13.43
CA PHE A 79 28.35 -22.12 -13.93
C PHE A 79 27.59 -20.80 -13.85
N SER A 80 26.48 -20.68 -14.58
CA SER A 80 25.50 -19.63 -14.46
C SER A 80 24.13 -20.24 -14.68
N THR A 81 23.16 -19.94 -13.78
CA THR A 81 21.79 -20.43 -13.89
C THR A 81 20.80 -19.37 -13.37
N GLY A 82 19.64 -19.27 -14.03
CA GLY A 82 18.54 -18.44 -13.58
C GLY A 82 17.69 -19.17 -12.53
N ILE A 83 17.30 -18.46 -11.50
CA ILE A 83 16.38 -18.93 -10.47
C ILE A 83 15.28 -17.91 -10.25
N THR A 84 14.20 -18.32 -9.60
CA THR A 84 13.15 -17.41 -9.12
C THR A 84 13.08 -17.51 -7.61
N ILE A 85 13.03 -16.36 -6.94
CA ILE A 85 12.82 -16.28 -5.48
C ILE A 85 11.38 -16.72 -5.18
N PRO A 86 11.16 -17.71 -4.28
CA PRO A 86 9.80 -18.15 -3.97
C PRO A 86 8.91 -17.01 -3.44
N ALA A 87 7.63 -17.00 -3.82
CA ALA A 87 6.69 -15.93 -3.50
C ALA A 87 6.44 -15.74 -1.98
N ALA A 88 6.61 -16.81 -1.18
CA ALA A 88 6.47 -16.75 0.29
C ALA A 88 7.78 -16.36 1.01
N SER A 89 8.83 -15.92 0.29
CA SER A 89 10.10 -15.57 0.90
C SER A 89 10.03 -14.19 1.55
N THR A 90 10.57 -14.07 2.76
CA THR A 90 10.66 -12.81 3.52
C THR A 90 12.05 -12.63 4.13
N GLY A 91 12.47 -11.39 4.35
CA GLY A 91 13.73 -11.06 5.01
C GLY A 91 14.96 -11.58 4.26
N SER A 92 15.99 -12.03 4.96
CA SER A 92 17.22 -12.56 4.35
C SER A 92 17.13 -14.07 4.18
N ILE A 93 17.25 -14.54 2.94
CA ILE A 93 17.24 -15.98 2.60
C ILE A 93 18.59 -16.45 2.10
N SER A 94 18.95 -17.70 2.40
CA SER A 94 20.18 -18.32 1.92
C SER A 94 19.92 -19.05 0.62
N ILE A 95 20.71 -18.73 -0.41
CA ILE A 95 20.75 -19.44 -1.68
C ILE A 95 22.00 -20.32 -1.69
N THR A 96 21.85 -21.62 -1.91
CA THR A 96 22.94 -22.57 -1.83
C THR A 96 23.09 -23.35 -3.14
N ALA A 97 24.24 -23.23 -3.79
CA ALA A 97 24.63 -24.12 -4.89
C ALA A 97 25.41 -25.31 -4.34
N LYS A 98 25.01 -26.54 -4.68
CA LYS A 98 25.69 -27.76 -4.26
C LYS A 98 25.85 -28.76 -5.39
N THR A 99 26.99 -29.48 -5.38
CA THR A 99 27.22 -30.72 -6.09
C THR A 99 27.26 -31.88 -5.08
N SER A 100 27.65 -33.09 -5.50
CA SER A 100 27.79 -34.21 -4.57
C SER A 100 28.85 -34.00 -3.47
N SER A 101 29.85 -33.13 -3.69
CA SER A 101 31.01 -32.97 -2.79
C SER A 101 31.31 -31.52 -2.39
N ILE A 102 30.71 -30.53 -3.03
CA ILE A 102 31.03 -29.11 -2.86
C ILE A 102 29.73 -28.30 -2.69
N LYS A 103 29.75 -27.32 -1.77
CA LYS A 103 28.67 -26.33 -1.60
C LYS A 103 29.24 -24.93 -1.42
N ALA A 104 28.50 -23.93 -1.92
CA ALA A 104 28.72 -22.52 -1.67
C ALA A 104 27.36 -21.83 -1.47
N SER A 105 27.28 -20.82 -0.61
CA SER A 105 26.06 -20.10 -0.31
C SER A 105 26.28 -18.60 -0.39
N ALA A 106 25.21 -17.87 -0.75
CA ALA A 106 25.12 -16.42 -0.70
C ALA A 106 23.75 -16.01 -0.13
N THR A 107 23.68 -14.83 0.43
CA THR A 107 22.44 -14.28 1.00
C THR A 107 21.74 -13.40 -0.05
N PHE A 108 20.46 -13.61 -0.24
CA PHE A 108 19.57 -12.72 -0.97
C PHE A 108 18.69 -11.98 0.02
N VAL A 109 18.60 -10.66 -0.12
CA VAL A 109 17.72 -9.83 0.70
C VAL A 109 16.38 -9.68 -0.01
N VAL A 110 15.33 -10.26 0.56
CA VAL A 110 13.96 -10.09 0.06
C VAL A 110 13.46 -8.73 0.52
N GLU A 111 13.36 -7.82 -0.43
CA GLU A 111 12.77 -6.49 -0.23
C GLU A 111 11.25 -6.61 -0.29
N ALA A 112 10.55 -5.75 0.46
CA ALA A 112 9.12 -5.58 0.24
C ALA A 112 8.88 -5.25 -1.25
N ALA A 113 7.88 -5.87 -1.86
CA ALA A 113 7.49 -5.50 -3.22
C ALA A 113 7.29 -3.98 -3.26
N PRO A 114 7.82 -3.26 -4.26
CA PRO A 114 7.49 -1.85 -4.43
C PRO A 114 5.96 -1.76 -4.43
N ALA A 115 5.40 -0.95 -3.52
CA ALA A 115 3.99 -0.61 -3.60
C ALA A 115 3.72 -0.17 -5.05
N PRO A 116 2.61 -0.61 -5.67
CA PRO A 116 2.23 -0.11 -6.98
C PRO A 116 2.37 1.40 -6.93
N ALA A 117 3.10 1.99 -7.89
CA ALA A 117 3.28 3.44 -7.92
C ALA A 117 1.88 4.06 -7.76
N PRO A 118 1.66 4.99 -6.81
CA PRO A 118 0.38 5.66 -6.68
C PRO A 118 -0.01 6.10 -8.08
N PRO A 119 -1.26 5.90 -8.52
CA PRO A 119 -1.69 6.42 -9.80
C PRO A 119 -1.28 7.89 -9.79
N ALA A 120 -0.55 8.32 -10.82
CA ALA A 120 -0.04 9.67 -10.93
C ALA A 120 -1.16 10.63 -10.51
N VAL A 121 -0.88 11.53 -9.55
CA VAL A 121 -1.87 12.50 -9.07
C VAL A 121 -2.37 13.18 -10.33
N SER A 122 -3.53 12.75 -10.79
CA SER A 122 -4.16 13.32 -11.95
C SER A 122 -4.47 14.76 -11.56
N THR A 123 -4.10 15.72 -12.42
CA THR A 123 -4.67 17.08 -12.41
C THR A 123 -6.18 17.02 -12.75
N ALA A 124 -6.78 15.85 -12.67
CA ALA A 124 -8.20 15.64 -12.83
C ALA A 124 -8.96 16.38 -11.72
N ALA A 125 -10.07 16.97 -12.11
CA ALA A 125 -10.96 17.68 -11.20
C ALA A 125 -11.25 16.84 -9.93
N LEU A 126 -11.35 17.51 -8.79
CA LEU A 126 -11.71 16.93 -7.47
C LEU A 126 -12.84 15.89 -7.63
N ARG A 127 -12.59 14.65 -7.22
CA ARG A 127 -13.55 13.55 -7.38
C ARG A 127 -14.68 13.67 -6.36
N PHE A 128 -15.90 13.41 -6.78
CA PHE A 128 -17.07 13.28 -5.91
C PHE A 128 -17.39 11.80 -5.67
N GLY A 129 -17.55 11.43 -4.41
CA GLY A 129 -18.01 10.12 -3.96
C GLY A 129 -19.21 10.22 -3.03
N VAL A 130 -19.84 9.08 -2.76
CA VAL A 130 -20.99 9.01 -1.84
C VAL A 130 -20.97 7.73 -1.00
N ALA A 131 -21.41 7.88 0.27
CA ALA A 131 -21.90 6.80 1.11
C ALA A 131 -23.42 6.97 1.23
N ASN A 132 -24.20 5.97 0.81
CA ASN A 132 -25.65 5.96 0.85
C ASN A 132 -26.17 4.70 1.58
N PRO A 133 -27.41 4.68 2.12
CA PRO A 133 -27.91 3.58 2.94
C PRO A 133 -27.85 2.20 2.27
N GLY A 134 -28.21 2.11 1.01
CA GLY A 134 -28.23 0.84 0.27
C GLY A 134 -26.90 0.50 -0.42
N GLY A 135 -25.87 1.35 -0.28
CA GLY A 135 -24.56 1.15 -0.90
C GLY A 135 -24.60 1.03 -2.43
N PRO A 136 -23.57 0.43 -3.04
CA PRO A 136 -23.48 0.31 -4.51
C PRO A 136 -24.58 -0.50 -5.19
N LEU A 137 -25.28 -1.36 -4.46
CA LEU A 137 -26.37 -2.18 -5.00
C LEU A 137 -27.70 -1.39 -5.13
N ALA A 138 -27.84 -0.27 -4.42
CA ALA A 138 -29.05 0.55 -4.46
C ALA A 138 -29.04 1.51 -5.67
N SER A 139 -29.27 0.97 -6.85
CA SER A 139 -29.19 1.74 -8.11
C SER A 139 -30.09 2.96 -8.13
N THR A 140 -31.32 2.88 -7.62
CA THR A 140 -32.27 3.98 -7.56
C THR A 140 -31.75 5.14 -6.68
N GLU A 141 -31.22 4.83 -5.49
CA GLU A 141 -30.62 5.84 -4.61
C GLU A 141 -29.44 6.54 -5.28
N LEU A 142 -28.59 5.77 -5.99
CA LEU A 142 -27.43 6.32 -6.69
C LEU A 142 -27.84 7.18 -7.91
N ASP A 143 -28.92 6.86 -8.60
CA ASP A 143 -29.46 7.66 -9.70
C ASP A 143 -30.08 8.97 -9.16
N GLU A 144 -30.72 8.92 -8.00
CA GLU A 144 -31.18 10.12 -7.29
C GLU A 144 -29.97 11.01 -6.90
N VAL A 145 -28.94 10.44 -6.27
CA VAL A 145 -27.71 11.18 -5.92
C VAL A 145 -27.06 11.79 -7.15
N ALA A 146 -26.97 11.06 -8.25
CA ALA A 146 -26.42 11.61 -9.50
C ALA A 146 -27.22 12.79 -10.05
N THR A 147 -28.55 12.76 -9.91
CA THR A 147 -29.44 13.87 -10.28
C THR A 147 -29.24 15.09 -9.39
N LEU A 148 -29.14 14.88 -8.06
CA LEU A 148 -28.90 15.92 -7.07
C LEU A 148 -27.51 16.57 -7.22
N ALA A 149 -26.50 15.78 -7.55
CA ALA A 149 -25.13 16.24 -7.75
C ALA A 149 -24.87 16.81 -9.15
N GLY A 150 -25.68 16.44 -10.14
CA GLY A 150 -25.45 16.78 -11.56
C GLY A 150 -24.35 15.95 -12.21
N GLU A 151 -23.88 14.90 -11.52
CA GLU A 151 -22.91 13.92 -12.00
C GLU A 151 -23.00 12.61 -11.22
N SER A 152 -22.60 11.52 -11.82
CA SER A 152 -22.48 10.23 -11.12
C SER A 152 -21.30 10.25 -10.14
N PRO A 153 -21.47 9.71 -8.92
CA PRO A 153 -20.34 9.55 -8.00
C PRO A 153 -19.26 8.66 -8.62
N SER A 154 -18.01 9.06 -8.46
CA SER A 154 -16.84 8.32 -8.96
C SER A 154 -16.13 7.50 -7.89
N ILE A 155 -16.61 7.59 -6.63
CA ILE A 155 -16.21 6.76 -5.49
C ILE A 155 -17.50 6.32 -4.79
N LEU A 156 -17.64 5.01 -4.51
CA LEU A 156 -18.77 4.47 -3.77
C LEU A 156 -18.29 3.76 -2.52
N MET A 157 -18.78 4.21 -1.37
CA MET A 157 -18.44 3.65 -0.06
C MET A 157 -19.19 2.36 0.20
N ILE A 158 -18.49 1.40 0.80
CA ILE A 158 -19.01 0.12 1.27
C ILE A 158 -18.51 -0.07 2.70
N TYR A 159 -19.40 -0.41 3.64
CA TYR A 159 -19.02 -0.74 5.01
C TYR A 159 -19.17 -2.24 5.25
N LYS A 160 -18.18 -2.85 5.88
CA LYS A 160 -18.17 -4.26 6.29
C LYS A 160 -17.48 -4.43 7.63
N ASP A 161 -18.04 -5.26 8.49
CA ASP A 161 -17.37 -5.72 9.69
C ASP A 161 -16.62 -7.05 9.46
N PHE A 162 -15.92 -7.52 10.47
CA PHE A 162 -15.13 -8.75 10.41
C PHE A 162 -15.96 -10.04 10.28
N LEU A 163 -17.27 -9.98 10.52
CA LEU A 163 -18.16 -11.13 10.36
C LEU A 163 -18.68 -11.29 8.92
N GLN A 164 -18.51 -10.28 8.09
CA GLN A 164 -19.04 -10.27 6.73
C GLN A 164 -18.02 -10.75 5.70
N ALA A 165 -18.54 -11.41 4.67
CA ALA A 165 -17.73 -11.83 3.54
C ALA A 165 -17.22 -10.63 2.71
N PRO A 166 -16.13 -10.81 1.91
CA PRO A 166 -15.66 -9.80 0.97
C PRO A 166 -16.78 -9.31 0.04
N PRO A 167 -16.95 -7.98 -0.13
CA PRO A 167 -18.11 -7.41 -0.82
C PRO A 167 -17.96 -7.39 -2.35
N VAL A 168 -17.68 -8.55 -2.98
CA VAL A 168 -17.40 -8.64 -4.42
C VAL A 168 -18.57 -8.12 -5.27
N ALA A 169 -19.80 -8.43 -4.86
CA ALA A 169 -21.00 -7.97 -5.60
C ALA A 169 -21.14 -6.44 -5.55
N GLU A 170 -20.91 -5.83 -4.38
CA GLU A 170 -20.95 -4.38 -4.23
C GLU A 170 -19.80 -3.69 -4.97
N MET A 171 -18.61 -4.30 -4.97
CA MET A 171 -17.46 -3.81 -5.74
C MET A 171 -17.73 -3.87 -7.25
N ASP A 172 -18.36 -4.95 -7.75
CA ASP A 172 -18.77 -5.04 -9.15
C ASP A 172 -19.85 -4.01 -9.50
N ALA A 173 -20.84 -3.81 -8.63
CA ALA A 173 -21.87 -2.79 -8.82
C ALA A 173 -21.25 -1.37 -8.87
N ALA A 174 -20.29 -1.05 -8.00
CA ALA A 174 -19.57 0.21 -8.07
C ALA A 174 -18.82 0.38 -9.41
N ARG A 175 -18.10 -0.66 -9.84
CA ARG A 175 -17.35 -0.64 -11.10
C ARG A 175 -18.24 -0.51 -12.33
N SER A 176 -19.40 -1.16 -12.34
CA SER A 176 -20.36 -1.06 -13.44
C SER A 176 -20.88 0.37 -13.64
N ARG A 177 -20.87 1.19 -12.59
CA ARG A 177 -21.21 2.61 -12.64
C ARG A 177 -20.01 3.52 -12.95
N GLY A 178 -18.83 2.95 -13.22
CA GLY A 178 -17.59 3.69 -13.46
C GLY A 178 -16.93 4.23 -12.18
N ALA A 179 -17.43 3.84 -11.01
CA ALA A 179 -16.90 4.28 -9.72
C ALA A 179 -15.79 3.35 -9.19
N THR A 180 -14.91 3.91 -8.35
CA THR A 180 -13.96 3.15 -7.55
C THR A 180 -14.65 2.73 -6.25
N PRO A 181 -14.69 1.44 -5.88
CA PRO A 181 -15.17 1.04 -4.57
C PRO A 181 -14.18 1.48 -3.49
N LEU A 182 -14.69 2.10 -2.42
CA LEU A 182 -13.97 2.39 -1.18
C LEU A 182 -14.58 1.51 -0.09
N VAL A 183 -13.88 0.43 0.26
CA VAL A 183 -14.36 -0.53 1.25
C VAL A 183 -13.82 -0.13 2.61
N THR A 184 -14.70 0.26 3.51
CA THR A 184 -14.42 0.44 4.93
C THR A 184 -14.56 -0.91 5.61
N TRP A 185 -13.45 -1.40 6.18
CA TRP A 185 -13.39 -2.70 6.83
C TRP A 185 -13.11 -2.56 8.31
N GLU A 186 -14.08 -2.95 9.11
CA GLU A 186 -14.17 -2.64 10.53
C GLU A 186 -13.88 -3.89 11.38
N PRO A 187 -12.80 -3.88 12.19
CA PRO A 187 -12.42 -5.04 13.00
C PRO A 187 -13.28 -5.16 14.27
N TRP A 188 -14.57 -5.45 14.14
CA TRP A 188 -15.54 -5.68 15.20
C TRP A 188 -16.75 -6.47 14.69
N ALA A 189 -17.71 -6.72 15.57
CA ALA A 189 -19.05 -7.17 15.22
C ALA A 189 -20.04 -6.01 15.38
N TRP A 190 -20.76 -5.64 14.33
CA TRP A 190 -21.73 -4.56 14.36
C TRP A 190 -22.79 -4.76 15.45
N GLY A 191 -23.15 -3.68 16.13
CA GLY A 191 -24.15 -3.69 17.21
C GLY A 191 -23.62 -4.15 18.57
N GLY A 192 -22.35 -4.56 18.67
CA GLY A 192 -21.77 -5.02 19.94
C GLY A 192 -21.26 -3.91 20.87
N GLY A 193 -21.33 -2.64 20.43
CA GLY A 193 -20.76 -1.52 21.20
C GLY A 193 -19.24 -1.43 21.12
N VAL A 194 -18.64 -0.57 21.94
CA VAL A 194 -17.19 -0.29 21.92
C VAL A 194 -16.39 -1.34 22.69
N ASP A 195 -16.98 -1.96 23.71
CA ASP A 195 -16.31 -2.99 24.53
C ASP A 195 -16.51 -4.37 23.91
N GLN A 196 -15.59 -4.80 23.08
CA GLN A 196 -15.56 -6.09 22.38
C GLN A 196 -14.18 -6.74 22.48
N PRO A 197 -13.79 -7.31 23.64
CA PRO A 197 -12.45 -7.85 23.86
C PRO A 197 -12.06 -8.97 22.89
N ALA A 198 -13.04 -9.63 22.26
CA ALA A 198 -12.78 -10.60 21.21
C ALA A 198 -12.10 -9.98 19.97
N TYR A 199 -12.26 -8.67 19.75
CA TYR A 199 -11.72 -7.90 18.63
C TYR A 199 -10.64 -6.91 19.08
N ALA A 200 -10.03 -7.10 20.24
CA ALA A 200 -8.92 -6.26 20.67
C ALA A 200 -7.76 -6.30 19.67
N LEU A 201 -7.07 -5.18 19.50
CA LEU A 201 -6.07 -5.03 18.43
C LEU A 201 -4.84 -5.90 18.60
N ASP A 202 -4.47 -6.23 19.84
CA ASP A 202 -3.40 -7.20 20.14
C ASP A 202 -3.72 -8.59 19.57
N ARG A 203 -5.00 -9.01 19.59
CA ARG A 203 -5.46 -10.28 19.00
C ARG A 203 -5.42 -10.23 17.46
N VAL A 204 -5.78 -9.07 16.87
CA VAL A 204 -5.64 -8.88 15.43
C VAL A 204 -4.17 -8.99 15.02
N ALA A 205 -3.27 -8.30 15.75
CA ALA A 205 -1.84 -8.34 15.50
C ALA A 205 -1.20 -9.72 15.77
N ALA A 206 -1.77 -10.51 16.68
CA ALA A 206 -1.32 -11.88 16.97
C ALA A 206 -1.78 -12.92 15.93
N GLY A 207 -2.65 -12.54 14.97
CA GLY A 207 -3.10 -13.41 13.89
C GLY A 207 -4.38 -14.21 14.18
N ASP A 208 -5.12 -13.90 15.24
CA ASP A 208 -6.37 -14.60 15.56
C ASP A 208 -7.40 -14.52 14.42
N PHE A 209 -7.27 -13.54 13.53
CA PHE A 209 -8.16 -13.29 12.38
C PHE A 209 -7.54 -13.60 11.02
N ASP A 210 -6.35 -14.23 10.96
CA ASP A 210 -5.63 -14.49 9.70
C ASP A 210 -6.45 -15.28 8.68
N GLY A 211 -7.30 -16.19 9.15
CA GLY A 211 -8.22 -16.91 8.28
C GLY A 211 -9.17 -16.00 7.52
N THR A 212 -9.81 -15.05 8.22
CA THR A 212 -10.70 -14.04 7.64
C THR A 212 -9.94 -13.08 6.75
N ILE A 213 -8.79 -12.57 7.21
CA ILE A 213 -7.97 -11.61 6.47
C ILE A 213 -7.43 -12.24 5.19
N THR A 214 -6.96 -13.48 5.24
CA THR A 214 -6.51 -14.24 4.06
C THR A 214 -7.64 -14.45 3.06
N GLN A 215 -8.83 -14.83 3.52
CA GLN A 215 -10.01 -14.99 2.65
C GLN A 215 -10.36 -13.69 1.92
N TRP A 216 -10.32 -12.55 2.62
CA TRP A 216 -10.56 -11.25 2.04
C TRP A 216 -9.48 -10.90 1.00
N GLY A 217 -8.22 -11.06 1.34
CA GLY A 217 -7.10 -10.81 0.43
C GLY A 217 -7.19 -11.67 -0.84
N GLN A 218 -7.44 -12.98 -0.71
CA GLN A 218 -7.63 -13.88 -1.85
C GLN A 218 -8.79 -13.48 -2.74
N SER A 219 -9.93 -13.09 -2.15
CA SER A 219 -11.11 -12.65 -2.91
C SER A 219 -10.83 -11.36 -3.68
N ILE A 220 -10.14 -10.39 -3.07
CA ILE A 220 -9.74 -9.14 -3.71
C ILE A 220 -8.71 -9.39 -4.82
N ALA A 221 -7.72 -10.27 -4.58
CA ALA A 221 -6.74 -10.67 -5.59
C ALA A 221 -7.42 -11.32 -6.80
N ALA A 222 -8.34 -12.26 -6.56
CA ALA A 222 -9.10 -12.92 -7.61
C ALA A 222 -10.02 -11.95 -8.39
N TRP A 223 -10.58 -10.96 -7.69
CA TRP A 223 -11.38 -9.91 -8.33
C TRP A 223 -10.55 -9.04 -9.28
N GLY A 224 -9.30 -8.76 -8.98
CA GLY A 224 -8.26 -8.24 -9.88
C GLY A 224 -8.44 -6.79 -10.35
N LYS A 225 -9.47 -6.05 -9.89
CA LYS A 225 -9.71 -4.66 -10.28
C LYS A 225 -9.31 -3.72 -9.14
N PRO A 226 -8.96 -2.44 -9.40
CA PRO A 226 -8.58 -1.49 -8.36
C PRO A 226 -9.68 -1.28 -7.31
N VAL A 227 -9.30 -1.37 -6.02
CA VAL A 227 -10.14 -1.12 -4.85
C VAL A 227 -9.37 -0.29 -3.83
N MET A 228 -10.03 0.67 -3.20
CA MET A 228 -9.55 1.36 -2.01
C MET A 228 -10.03 0.59 -0.78
N LEU A 229 -9.12 0.21 0.13
CA LEU A 229 -9.42 -0.50 1.37
C LEU A 229 -9.09 0.40 2.55
N ARG A 230 -10.12 0.80 3.29
CA ARG A 230 -10.05 1.65 4.48
C ARG A 230 -10.28 0.79 5.72
N PHE A 231 -9.19 0.31 6.30
CA PHE A 231 -9.22 -0.53 7.49
C PHE A 231 -9.25 0.33 8.76
N ALA A 232 -10.08 -0.03 9.73
CA ALA A 232 -10.10 0.54 11.09
C ALA A 232 -9.98 2.07 11.11
N HIS A 233 -10.94 2.77 10.47
CA HIS A 233 -10.98 4.23 10.34
C HIS A 233 -11.27 4.93 11.68
N GLU A 234 -11.04 6.26 11.76
CA GLU A 234 -11.31 7.11 12.93
C GLU A 234 -10.69 6.61 14.25
N MET A 235 -9.56 5.97 14.16
CA MET A 235 -8.84 5.34 15.27
C MET A 235 -8.37 6.33 16.35
N ASN A 236 -8.33 7.60 16.04
CA ASN A 236 -7.95 8.67 16.97
C ASN A 236 -9.11 9.15 17.87
N GLY A 237 -10.31 8.61 17.67
CA GLY A 237 -11.47 8.78 18.53
C GLY A 237 -11.52 7.77 19.69
N ASN A 238 -12.69 7.61 20.31
CA ASN A 238 -12.94 6.65 21.37
C ASN A 238 -14.29 5.92 21.20
N TRP A 239 -14.89 6.01 20.03
CA TRP A 239 -16.23 5.46 19.73
C TRP A 239 -16.20 4.15 18.96
N TYR A 240 -15.00 3.65 18.63
CA TYR A 240 -14.79 2.35 18.01
C TYR A 240 -13.90 1.44 18.85
N PRO A 241 -14.10 0.11 18.82
CA PRO A 241 -13.30 -0.85 19.59
C PRO A 241 -11.81 -0.86 19.24
N TRP A 242 -11.43 -0.37 18.05
CA TRP A 242 -10.06 -0.33 17.57
C TRP A 242 -9.30 0.98 17.88
N ALA A 243 -9.85 1.84 18.70
CA ALA A 243 -9.12 3.01 19.20
C ALA A 243 -8.18 2.61 20.34
N GLU A 244 -7.03 3.27 20.42
CA GLU A 244 -6.13 3.09 21.58
C GLU A 244 -6.75 3.68 22.84
N GLY A 245 -6.56 3.00 23.98
CA GLY A 245 -7.16 3.40 25.26
C GLY A 245 -8.60 2.92 25.50
N VAL A 246 -9.23 2.24 24.52
CA VAL A 246 -10.51 1.55 24.69
C VAL A 246 -10.37 0.06 24.40
N ASN A 247 -11.32 -0.75 24.79
CA ASN A 247 -11.39 -2.19 24.51
C ASN A 247 -10.10 -2.97 24.93
N GLY A 248 -9.34 -2.44 25.88
CA GLY A 248 -8.08 -3.02 26.32
C GLY A 248 -6.85 -2.67 25.48
N ASN A 249 -7.03 -1.99 24.34
CA ASN A 249 -5.94 -1.63 23.43
C ASN A 249 -4.95 -0.64 24.07
N GLN A 250 -3.67 -0.91 23.88
CA GLN A 250 -2.56 -0.09 24.37
C GLN A 250 -1.98 0.77 23.23
N SER A 251 -1.16 1.72 23.61
CA SER A 251 -0.42 2.52 22.62
C SER A 251 0.50 1.65 21.76
N GLY A 252 0.38 1.76 20.44
CA GLY A 252 1.08 0.97 19.44
C GLY A 252 0.31 -0.23 18.90
N ASP A 253 -0.75 -0.68 19.57
CA ASP A 253 -1.54 -1.83 19.12
C ASP A 253 -2.22 -1.56 17.79
N TYR A 254 -2.70 -0.32 17.56
CA TYR A 254 -3.30 0.06 16.29
C TYR A 254 -2.32 -0.08 15.11
N VAL A 255 -1.11 0.43 15.28
CA VAL A 255 -0.08 0.35 14.25
C VAL A 255 0.34 -1.11 14.00
N ALA A 256 0.45 -1.92 15.04
CA ALA A 256 0.78 -3.34 14.94
C ALA A 256 -0.31 -4.11 14.18
N ALA A 257 -1.58 -3.92 14.54
CA ALA A 257 -2.72 -4.54 13.88
C ALA A 257 -2.85 -4.11 12.41
N TRP A 258 -2.73 -2.81 12.12
CA TRP A 258 -2.75 -2.30 10.75
C TRP A 258 -1.70 -2.96 9.86
N ARG A 259 -0.43 -2.99 10.33
CA ARG A 259 0.67 -3.59 9.57
C ARG A 259 0.46 -5.07 9.35
N HIS A 260 0.00 -5.78 10.38
CA HIS A 260 -0.31 -7.20 10.28
C HIS A 260 -1.37 -7.49 9.22
N VAL A 261 -2.51 -6.78 9.25
CA VAL A 261 -3.59 -6.92 8.26
C VAL A 261 -3.09 -6.62 6.86
N HIS A 262 -2.34 -5.52 6.69
CA HIS A 262 -1.71 -5.17 5.41
C HIS A 262 -0.84 -6.33 4.88
N ASP A 263 0.05 -6.87 5.70
CA ASP A 263 1.02 -7.88 5.29
C ASP A 263 0.35 -9.22 4.95
N VAL A 264 -0.67 -9.62 5.73
CA VAL A 264 -1.47 -10.83 5.43
C VAL A 264 -2.22 -10.67 4.10
N VAL A 265 -2.87 -9.54 3.85
CA VAL A 265 -3.53 -9.26 2.57
C VAL A 265 -2.52 -9.23 1.42
N ALA A 266 -1.39 -8.56 1.58
CA ALA A 266 -0.34 -8.50 0.55
C ALA A 266 0.22 -9.89 0.22
N ALA A 267 0.38 -10.76 1.21
CA ALA A 267 0.85 -12.13 1.03
C ALA A 267 -0.09 -13.00 0.16
N THR A 268 -1.38 -12.61 0.01
CA THR A 268 -2.31 -13.29 -0.89
C THR A 268 -2.14 -12.92 -2.36
N GLY A 269 -1.30 -11.94 -2.69
CA GLY A 269 -1.12 -11.43 -4.04
C GLY A 269 -2.14 -10.36 -4.44
N ALA A 270 -2.85 -9.75 -3.50
CA ALA A 270 -3.83 -8.67 -3.73
C ALA A 270 -3.14 -7.33 -4.04
N VAL A 271 -2.42 -7.25 -5.16
CA VAL A 271 -1.68 -6.05 -5.62
C VAL A 271 -2.58 -4.92 -6.12
N ASN A 272 -3.87 -5.16 -6.20
CA ASN A 272 -4.90 -4.22 -6.68
C ASN A 272 -5.54 -3.40 -5.55
N VAL A 273 -5.07 -3.54 -4.31
CA VAL A 273 -5.52 -2.78 -3.14
C VAL A 273 -4.76 -1.45 -3.06
N GLN A 274 -5.51 -0.37 -2.87
CA GLN A 274 -4.99 0.92 -2.40
C GLN A 274 -5.38 1.09 -0.94
N TRP A 275 -4.39 1.13 -0.05
CA TRP A 275 -4.59 1.24 1.39
C TRP A 275 -4.90 2.69 1.80
N VAL A 276 -6.05 2.89 2.41
CA VAL A 276 -6.53 4.21 2.85
C VAL A 276 -6.49 4.32 4.37
N TRP A 277 -5.61 5.15 4.90
CA TRP A 277 -5.52 5.47 6.32
C TRP A 277 -6.34 6.73 6.62
N SER A 278 -7.39 6.60 7.43
CA SER A 278 -8.44 7.62 7.61
C SER A 278 -8.73 7.89 9.08
N PRO A 279 -7.99 8.78 9.75
CA PRO A 279 -8.40 9.31 11.04
C PRO A 279 -9.59 10.28 10.91
N ASN A 280 -10.31 10.47 12.01
CA ASN A 280 -11.19 11.63 12.17
C ASN A 280 -10.34 12.92 12.21
N VAL A 281 -10.91 14.03 11.75
CA VAL A 281 -10.26 15.35 11.90
C VAL A 281 -9.79 15.55 13.34
N PRO A 282 -8.57 16.06 13.57
CA PRO A 282 -8.07 16.28 14.93
C PRO A 282 -9.00 17.22 15.73
N TYR A 283 -9.31 16.83 16.96
CA TYR A 283 -10.10 17.62 17.89
C TYR A 283 -9.45 17.59 19.28
N TRP A 284 -9.92 18.46 20.17
CA TRP A 284 -9.39 18.49 21.54
C TRP A 284 -9.67 17.17 22.27
N GLY A 285 -8.61 16.49 22.70
CA GLY A 285 -8.68 15.18 23.35
C GLY A 285 -8.60 13.97 22.42
N SER A 286 -8.50 14.17 21.09
CA SER A 286 -8.21 13.06 20.17
C SER A 286 -6.76 12.58 20.34
N THR A 287 -6.54 11.29 20.08
CA THR A 287 -5.18 10.72 20.06
C THR A 287 -4.34 11.35 18.96
N ASP A 288 -3.05 11.60 19.23
CA ASP A 288 -2.13 12.19 18.26
C ASP A 288 -1.94 11.27 17.05
N LEU A 289 -2.12 11.84 15.87
CA LEU A 289 -2.05 11.11 14.60
C LEU A 289 -0.66 10.50 14.33
N ALA A 290 0.40 11.13 14.83
CA ALA A 290 1.77 10.63 14.61
C ALA A 290 2.00 9.25 15.26
N GLY A 291 1.40 9.02 16.45
CA GLY A 291 1.48 7.72 17.14
C GLY A 291 0.67 6.62 16.47
N LEU A 292 -0.32 6.99 15.64
CA LEU A 292 -1.26 6.07 14.98
C LEU A 292 -0.91 5.82 13.52
N PHE A 293 0.08 6.52 12.96
CA PHE A 293 0.46 6.38 11.56
C PHE A 293 1.28 5.11 11.32
N PRO A 294 0.80 4.16 10.48
CA PRO A 294 1.48 2.89 10.29
C PRO A 294 2.78 3.00 9.48
N GLY A 295 3.05 4.15 8.90
CA GLY A 295 4.22 4.42 8.06
C GLY A 295 3.89 4.46 6.57
N ALA A 296 4.64 5.26 5.82
CA ALA A 296 4.38 5.56 4.41
C ALA A 296 4.43 4.32 3.48
N GLY A 297 5.12 3.25 3.88
CA GLY A 297 5.18 1.99 3.13
C GLY A 297 3.91 1.15 3.24
N TYR A 298 3.03 1.44 4.18
CA TYR A 298 1.78 0.72 4.43
C TYR A 298 0.52 1.48 3.98
N VAL A 299 0.67 2.69 3.44
CA VAL A 299 -0.44 3.58 3.10
C VAL A 299 -0.25 4.13 1.70
N ASP A 300 -1.29 4.05 0.85
CA ASP A 300 -1.30 4.63 -0.49
C ASP A 300 -2.02 5.97 -0.53
N VAL A 301 -3.08 6.12 0.25
CA VAL A 301 -3.90 7.31 0.37
C VAL A 301 -4.07 7.66 1.84
N VAL A 302 -3.80 8.89 2.22
CA VAL A 302 -4.15 9.42 3.54
C VAL A 302 -5.49 10.13 3.46
N ALA A 303 -6.33 9.96 4.48
CA ALA A 303 -7.68 10.49 4.44
C ALA A 303 -8.08 11.16 5.75
N LEU A 304 -9.21 11.88 5.74
CA LEU A 304 -9.87 12.44 6.92
C LEU A 304 -11.35 12.20 6.85
N ASP A 305 -11.94 11.94 8.01
CA ASP A 305 -13.38 11.95 8.23
C ASP A 305 -13.73 13.18 9.07
N GLY A 306 -14.69 13.97 8.63
CA GLY A 306 -15.05 15.20 9.34
C GLY A 306 -16.40 15.75 8.95
N TYR A 307 -17.17 16.18 9.96
CA TYR A 307 -18.54 16.62 9.80
C TYR A 307 -18.77 18.00 10.42
N ASN A 308 -19.54 18.85 9.73
CA ASN A 308 -20.09 20.03 10.34
C ASN A 308 -21.42 19.69 11.05
N TRP A 309 -21.33 19.35 12.33
CA TRP A 309 -22.48 19.03 13.17
C TRP A 309 -23.38 20.26 13.40
N GLY A 310 -22.84 21.48 13.21
CA GLY A 310 -23.55 22.71 13.55
C GLY A 310 -24.00 22.68 15.00
N THR A 311 -25.25 23.06 15.26
CA THR A 311 -25.87 23.00 16.59
C THR A 311 -26.78 21.78 16.76
N SER A 312 -26.56 20.70 15.99
CA SER A 312 -27.34 19.46 16.08
C SER A 312 -27.08 18.67 17.37
N GLN A 313 -25.94 18.92 18.01
CA GLN A 313 -25.54 18.32 19.27
C GLN A 313 -25.19 19.42 20.30
N THR A 314 -25.33 19.12 21.57
CA THR A 314 -25.05 20.08 22.66
C THR A 314 -23.55 20.43 22.79
N TRP A 315 -22.67 19.56 22.32
CA TRP A 315 -21.22 19.71 22.34
C TRP A 315 -20.67 20.32 21.05
N SER A 316 -21.47 20.50 20.01
CA SER A 316 -21.03 20.97 18.71
C SER A 316 -21.44 22.40 18.40
N SER A 317 -20.72 23.02 17.49
CA SER A 317 -21.00 24.35 16.94
C SER A 317 -20.72 24.34 15.43
N TRP A 318 -21.25 25.39 14.77
CA TRP A 318 -20.98 25.55 13.33
C TRP A 318 -19.51 25.78 13.06
N ILE A 319 -18.97 25.01 12.12
CA ILE A 319 -17.56 25.10 11.71
C ILE A 319 -17.48 25.21 10.19
N SER A 320 -16.60 26.08 9.69
CA SER A 320 -16.36 26.19 8.24
C SER A 320 -15.60 24.97 7.71
N PRO A 321 -15.69 24.65 6.39
CA PRO A 321 -14.89 23.57 5.80
C PRO A 321 -13.38 23.77 5.97
N VAL A 322 -12.91 25.00 5.90
CA VAL A 322 -11.48 25.32 6.07
C VAL A 322 -11.03 25.02 7.50
N ASP A 323 -11.78 25.51 8.49
CA ASP A 323 -11.43 25.30 9.90
C ASP A 323 -11.52 23.81 10.29
N LEU A 324 -12.45 23.07 9.66
CA LEU A 324 -12.64 21.64 9.89
C LEU A 324 -11.47 20.80 9.34
N PHE A 325 -11.02 21.09 8.12
CA PHE A 325 -10.10 20.21 7.40
C PHE A 325 -8.65 20.69 7.33
N ALA A 326 -8.38 22.01 7.34
CA ALA A 326 -7.03 22.51 7.14
C ALA A 326 -6.02 22.02 8.18
N PRO A 327 -6.35 21.95 9.49
CA PRO A 327 -5.42 21.42 10.49
C PRO A 327 -5.05 19.96 10.24
N GLY A 328 -6.03 19.11 9.94
CA GLY A 328 -5.82 17.69 9.67
C GLY A 328 -5.04 17.47 8.37
N ILE A 329 -5.42 18.15 7.27
CA ILE A 329 -4.69 18.06 5.99
C ILE A 329 -3.21 18.45 6.17
N SER A 330 -2.92 19.48 6.96
CA SER A 330 -1.54 19.90 7.26
C SER A 330 -0.77 18.80 8.01
N GLN A 331 -1.41 18.12 8.97
CA GLN A 331 -0.79 17.00 9.68
C GLN A 331 -0.54 15.81 8.74
N LEU A 332 -1.52 15.46 7.88
CA LEU A 332 -1.34 14.38 6.89
C LEU A 332 -0.18 14.64 5.95
N ARG A 333 -0.02 15.86 5.46
CA ARG A 333 1.11 16.26 4.60
C ARG A 333 2.46 16.12 5.30
N THR A 334 2.49 16.34 6.61
CA THR A 334 3.70 16.18 7.43
C THR A 334 4.04 14.70 7.65
N LEU A 335 3.03 13.87 7.95
CA LEU A 335 3.20 12.45 8.23
C LEU A 335 3.49 11.62 6.98
N ALA A 336 2.88 11.99 5.86
CA ALA A 336 2.92 11.24 4.61
C ALA A 336 3.17 12.16 3.40
N PRO A 337 4.34 12.79 3.30
CA PRO A 337 4.62 13.73 2.22
C PRO A 337 4.47 13.07 0.84
N GLY A 338 3.76 13.75 -0.05
CA GLY A 338 3.53 13.30 -1.43
C GLY A 338 2.43 12.23 -1.60
N LYS A 339 1.79 11.77 -0.53
CA LYS A 339 0.62 10.89 -0.66
C LYS A 339 -0.63 11.72 -1.02
N PRO A 340 -1.52 11.19 -1.88
CA PRO A 340 -2.80 11.83 -2.17
C PRO A 340 -3.69 11.86 -0.91
N VAL A 341 -4.46 12.93 -0.78
CA VAL A 341 -5.41 13.14 0.33
C VAL A 341 -6.83 12.88 -0.16
N LEU A 342 -7.61 12.14 0.61
CA LEU A 342 -9.04 11.94 0.41
C LEU A 342 -9.81 12.46 1.63
N ILE A 343 -10.90 13.18 1.43
CA ILE A 343 -11.88 13.35 2.51
C ILE A 343 -12.82 12.16 2.41
N ALA A 344 -12.58 11.12 3.24
CA ALA A 344 -13.26 9.85 3.08
C ALA A 344 -14.69 9.86 3.63
N GLU A 345 -14.97 10.76 4.58
CA GLU A 345 -16.35 11.02 5.01
C GLU A 345 -16.55 12.51 5.32
N THR A 346 -17.63 13.08 4.81
CA THR A 346 -18.04 14.43 5.18
C THR A 346 -19.52 14.70 4.91
N ALA A 347 -20.10 15.57 5.70
CA ALA A 347 -21.40 16.20 5.47
C ALA A 347 -21.56 17.41 6.39
N SER A 348 -22.64 18.18 6.18
CA SER A 348 -23.05 19.28 7.05
C SER A 348 -24.50 19.11 7.53
N SER A 349 -24.76 19.46 8.79
CA SER A 349 -26.09 19.70 9.29
C SER A 349 -26.67 20.98 8.69
N GLU A 350 -28.02 21.15 8.74
CA GLU A 350 -28.72 22.41 8.44
C GLU A 350 -28.74 23.36 9.66
N LEU A 351 -28.39 22.87 10.86
CA LEU A 351 -28.57 23.58 12.12
C LEU A 351 -27.33 24.42 12.46
N GLY A 352 -27.55 25.69 12.78
CA GLY A 352 -26.49 26.61 13.24
C GLY A 352 -25.88 27.50 12.16
N GLY A 353 -26.20 27.28 10.88
CA GLY A 353 -25.70 28.09 9.76
C GLY A 353 -26.36 27.76 8.43
N SER A 354 -25.68 28.09 7.32
CA SER A 354 -26.17 27.81 5.97
C SER A 354 -25.45 26.61 5.36
N LYS A 355 -26.10 25.45 5.33
CA LYS A 355 -25.54 24.25 4.64
C LYS A 355 -25.30 24.49 3.15
N ALA A 356 -26.13 25.30 2.50
CA ALA A 356 -25.95 25.67 1.11
C ALA A 356 -24.61 26.40 0.89
N THR A 357 -24.29 27.36 1.75
CA THR A 357 -23.00 28.06 1.72
C THR A 357 -21.86 27.11 2.04
N TRP A 358 -22.02 26.29 3.07
CA TRP A 358 -21.01 25.30 3.49
C TRP A 358 -20.67 24.31 2.37
N ASN A 359 -21.67 23.85 1.60
CA ASN A 359 -21.47 22.95 0.46
C ASN A 359 -20.62 23.62 -0.63
N THR A 360 -20.89 24.88 -0.92
CA THR A 360 -20.11 25.66 -1.90
C THR A 360 -18.67 25.85 -1.43
N ASP A 361 -18.51 26.25 -0.16
CA ASP A 361 -17.20 26.50 0.44
C ASP A 361 -16.35 25.23 0.52
N LEU A 362 -16.97 24.07 0.87
CA LEU A 362 -16.30 22.77 0.90
C LEU A 362 -15.70 22.43 -0.46
N VAL A 363 -16.53 22.43 -1.50
CA VAL A 363 -16.09 22.05 -2.84
C VAL A 363 -15.02 23.01 -3.35
N SER A 364 -15.19 24.31 -3.15
CA SER A 364 -14.22 25.32 -3.54
C SER A 364 -12.90 25.18 -2.82
N TYR A 365 -12.93 24.95 -1.49
CA TYR A 365 -11.75 24.76 -0.68
C TYR A 365 -10.97 23.50 -1.08
N LEU A 366 -11.64 22.37 -1.23
CA LEU A 366 -10.98 21.09 -1.59
C LEU A 366 -10.45 21.12 -3.02
N ALA A 367 -11.18 21.74 -3.96
CA ALA A 367 -10.72 21.87 -5.35
C ALA A 367 -9.47 22.74 -5.49
N ALA A 368 -9.25 23.67 -4.56
CA ALA A 368 -8.04 24.50 -4.52
C ALA A 368 -6.81 23.76 -3.95
N GLN A 369 -6.98 22.54 -3.42
CA GLN A 369 -5.88 21.74 -2.86
C GLN A 369 -5.38 20.73 -3.91
N PRO A 370 -4.15 20.87 -4.44
CA PRO A 370 -3.70 20.08 -5.60
C PRO A 370 -3.50 18.59 -5.31
N ASP A 371 -3.30 18.23 -4.05
CA ASP A 371 -3.10 16.86 -3.56
C ASP A 371 -4.39 16.21 -3.04
N VAL A 372 -5.50 16.95 -2.95
CA VAL A 372 -6.79 16.39 -2.56
C VAL A 372 -7.46 15.76 -3.78
N MET A 373 -7.51 14.44 -3.80
CA MET A 373 -8.02 13.66 -4.94
C MET A 373 -9.54 13.60 -5.02
N GLY A 374 -10.23 13.86 -3.92
CA GLY A 374 -11.70 13.77 -3.86
C GLY A 374 -12.25 13.84 -2.45
N PHE A 375 -13.57 13.72 -2.39
CA PHE A 375 -14.31 13.61 -1.14
C PHE A 375 -15.51 12.67 -1.29
N VAL A 376 -15.94 12.05 -0.19
CA VAL A 376 -17.11 11.16 -0.11
C VAL A 376 -18.15 11.82 0.77
N TRP A 377 -19.30 12.15 0.20
CA TRP A 377 -20.43 12.70 0.94
C TRP A 377 -21.19 11.60 1.66
N PHE A 378 -21.42 11.77 2.95
CA PHE A 378 -22.24 10.85 3.77
C PHE A 378 -23.72 11.19 3.59
N HIS A 379 -24.38 10.55 2.63
CA HIS A 379 -25.76 10.82 2.21
C HIS A 379 -26.76 9.98 3.00
N MET A 380 -26.83 10.22 4.31
CA MET A 380 -27.67 9.44 5.23
C MET A 380 -28.49 10.35 6.17
N GLN A 381 -29.58 9.82 6.68
CA GLN A 381 -30.28 10.38 7.83
C GLN A 381 -29.99 9.47 9.03
N LYS A 382 -29.22 9.97 9.98
CA LYS A 382 -28.74 9.20 11.12
C LYS A 382 -28.85 10.07 12.39
N GLU A 383 -27.77 10.65 12.86
CA GLU A 383 -27.79 11.56 14.04
C GLU A 383 -28.44 12.90 13.71
N THR A 384 -28.36 13.34 12.49
CA THR A 384 -29.03 14.49 11.87
C THR A 384 -29.28 14.18 10.39
N ASP A 385 -29.86 15.12 9.63
CA ASP A 385 -30.05 14.94 8.20
C ASP A 385 -28.79 15.37 7.43
N TRP A 386 -27.93 14.39 7.14
CA TRP A 386 -26.70 14.58 6.40
C TRP A 386 -26.90 14.64 4.88
N ARG A 387 -28.09 14.28 4.38
CA ARG A 387 -28.34 14.13 2.95
C ARG A 387 -28.09 15.42 2.16
N ILE A 388 -27.71 15.27 0.88
CA ILE A 388 -27.53 16.40 -0.04
C ILE A 388 -28.82 17.19 -0.18
N ASN A 389 -29.96 16.51 -0.17
CA ASN A 389 -31.29 17.06 -0.36
C ASN A 389 -32.04 17.32 0.96
N SER A 390 -31.33 17.55 2.07
CA SER A 390 -31.95 17.98 3.33
C SER A 390 -32.76 19.28 3.17
N SER A 391 -32.38 20.13 2.21
CA SER A 391 -33.18 21.27 1.73
C SER A 391 -32.93 21.50 0.22
N ALA A 392 -33.87 22.22 -0.42
CA ALA A 392 -33.72 22.59 -1.84
C ALA A 392 -32.51 23.52 -2.09
N SER A 393 -32.20 24.41 -1.15
CA SER A 393 -31.03 25.28 -1.20
C SER A 393 -29.74 24.50 -1.08
N SER A 394 -29.68 23.51 -0.19
CA SER A 394 -28.52 22.61 -0.03
C SER A 394 -28.20 21.87 -1.32
N SER A 395 -29.19 21.19 -1.94
CA SER A 395 -28.98 20.43 -3.16
C SER A 395 -28.60 21.32 -4.36
N THR A 396 -29.24 22.49 -4.50
CA THR A 396 -28.92 23.44 -5.57
C THR A 396 -27.48 23.94 -5.46
N ALA A 397 -27.06 24.33 -4.25
CA ALA A 397 -25.69 24.81 -4.00
C ALA A 397 -24.66 23.71 -4.24
N PHE A 398 -24.93 22.49 -3.77
CA PHE A 398 -24.05 21.34 -3.96
C PHE A 398 -23.82 21.04 -5.46
N LYS A 399 -24.91 20.94 -6.23
CA LYS A 399 -24.85 20.75 -7.69
C LYS A 399 -24.06 21.85 -8.39
N SER A 400 -24.33 23.11 -8.05
CA SER A 400 -23.65 24.26 -8.64
C SER A 400 -22.16 24.27 -8.34
N ALA A 401 -21.78 23.95 -7.11
CA ALA A 401 -20.37 23.86 -6.70
C ALA A 401 -19.62 22.73 -7.43
N LEU A 402 -20.24 21.56 -7.57
CA LEU A 402 -19.65 20.46 -8.32
C LEU A 402 -19.46 20.78 -9.81
N LEU A 403 -20.38 21.52 -10.41
CA LEU A 403 -20.24 21.98 -11.79
C LEU A 403 -19.11 23.01 -11.93
N ALA A 404 -19.02 23.96 -11.00
CA ALA A 404 -18.02 25.04 -11.04
C ALA A 404 -16.57 24.53 -10.90
N ARG A 405 -16.31 23.41 -10.16
CA ARG A 405 -14.95 22.86 -10.00
C ARG A 405 -14.36 22.26 -11.28
N ARG A 406 -15.17 22.09 -12.33
CA ARG A 406 -14.75 21.52 -13.63
C ARG A 406 -14.25 22.59 -14.61
N SER A 407 -14.52 23.84 -14.31
CA SER A 407 -14.10 25.00 -15.09
C SER A 407 -12.75 25.53 -14.63
#